data_70ce02628d81ce3593cf7d91101285e9
#
_entry.id   70ce02628d81ce3593cf7d91101285e9
#
_cell.length_a   1.000
_cell.length_b   1.000
_cell.length_c   1.000
_cell.angle_alpha   90.00
_cell.angle_beta   90.00
_cell.angle_gamma   90.00
#
_symmetry.space_group_name_H-M   'P 1'
#
loop_
_entity.id
_entity.type
_entity.pdbx_description
1 polymer ?
#
loop_
_entity_poly.entity_id
_entity_poly.type
_entity_poly.pdbx_seq_one_letter_code
_entity_poly.pdbx_strand_id
1 'polypeptide(L)'
;IKLLEEQVRKYKPELAVVFNEEKAKEFKGNIKDTNTRVLSGMDGLIEAATLENADLIVNSVVGMVGLKPTLAAANAKKDIAFANKETLVTGGKLVCDAVKKNGVKLLPVDSEHSAIFQCLQGMPEKKMLKKLILTASGGPFFGKTVEDLKNVTVNEALNHPNWSMGAKITIDSATTVSYTHLTLPTILR
;
A
#
# COMPACT_ATOMS: atom_id res chain seq x y z
N ILE A 1 17.75 -4.31 -7.17
CA ILE A 1 18.42 -5.53 -6.68
C ILE A 1 19.43 -5.18 -5.59
N LYS A 2 20.38 -4.25 -5.78
CA LYS A 2 21.42 -3.92 -4.78
C LYS A 2 20.86 -3.64 -3.39
N LEU A 3 19.87 -2.73 -3.27
CA LEU A 3 19.23 -2.43 -1.99
C LEU A 3 18.57 -3.66 -1.36
N LEU A 4 17.92 -4.50 -2.16
CA LEU A 4 17.30 -5.72 -1.66
C LEU A 4 18.35 -6.72 -1.14
N GLU A 5 19.51 -6.80 -1.81
CA GLU A 5 20.64 -7.62 -1.34
C GLU A 5 21.17 -7.12 0.01
N GLU A 6 21.37 -5.81 0.16
CA GLU A 6 21.77 -5.20 1.44
C GLU A 6 20.76 -5.52 2.55
N GLN A 7 19.46 -5.43 2.23
CA GLN A 7 18.37 -5.76 3.16
C GLN A 7 18.39 -7.25 3.54
N VAL A 8 18.55 -8.16 2.58
CA VAL A 8 18.63 -9.60 2.85
C VAL A 8 19.83 -9.92 3.74
N ARG A 9 20.99 -9.36 3.46
CA ARG A 9 22.20 -9.58 4.27
C ARG A 9 22.04 -9.03 5.69
N LYS A 10 21.38 -7.90 5.84
CA LYS A 10 21.14 -7.23 7.13
C LYS A 10 20.08 -7.94 7.97
N TYR A 11 18.94 -8.26 7.36
CA TYR A 11 17.76 -8.74 8.09
C TYR A 11 17.56 -10.25 8.01
N LYS A 12 18.25 -10.93 7.12
CA LYS A 12 18.22 -12.39 6.93
C LYS A 12 16.79 -12.96 6.86
N PRO A 13 15.93 -12.44 5.97
CA PRO A 13 14.57 -12.95 5.84
C PRO A 13 14.58 -14.40 5.36
N GLU A 14 13.54 -15.16 5.69
CA GLU A 14 13.35 -16.52 5.19
C GLU A 14 13.12 -16.53 3.67
N LEU A 15 12.37 -15.54 3.17
CA LEU A 15 11.95 -15.43 1.79
C LEU A 15 12.15 -13.99 1.26
N ALA A 16 12.67 -13.88 0.05
CA ALA A 16 12.69 -12.65 -0.74
C ALA A 16 12.00 -12.88 -2.09
N VAL A 17 11.20 -11.94 -2.53
CA VAL A 17 10.49 -12.03 -3.80
C VAL A 17 10.89 -10.89 -4.72
N VAL A 18 11.29 -11.23 -5.93
CA VAL A 18 11.57 -10.28 -7.01
C VAL A 18 10.58 -10.54 -8.14
N PHE A 19 9.66 -9.59 -8.38
CA PHE A 19 8.53 -9.82 -9.29
C PHE A 19 8.97 -10.17 -10.73
N ASN A 20 10.03 -9.54 -11.23
CA ASN A 20 10.61 -9.85 -12.53
C ASN A 20 11.48 -11.13 -12.44
N GLU A 21 11.18 -12.13 -13.27
CA GLU A 21 11.83 -13.45 -13.23
C GLU A 21 13.33 -13.40 -13.56
N GLU A 22 13.74 -12.59 -14.55
CA GLU A 22 15.16 -12.47 -14.92
C GLU A 22 15.96 -11.83 -13.77
N LYS A 23 15.38 -10.77 -13.18
CA LYS A 23 15.95 -10.12 -12.00
C LYS A 23 15.98 -11.02 -10.77
N ALA A 24 15.01 -11.91 -10.63
CA ALA A 24 14.99 -12.91 -9.56
C ALA A 24 16.14 -13.93 -9.73
N LYS A 25 16.43 -14.37 -10.96
CA LYS A 25 17.56 -15.26 -11.26
C LYS A 25 18.89 -14.58 -10.94
N GLU A 26 19.07 -13.33 -11.39
CA GLU A 26 20.25 -12.52 -11.07
C GLU A 26 20.40 -12.38 -9.54
N PHE A 27 19.34 -12.00 -8.86
CA PHE A 27 19.31 -11.80 -7.41
C PHE A 27 19.64 -13.08 -6.64
N LYS A 28 19.08 -14.21 -7.03
CA LYS A 28 19.39 -15.51 -6.44
C LYS A 28 20.89 -15.87 -6.55
N GLY A 29 21.53 -15.49 -7.65
CA GLY A 29 22.97 -15.63 -7.83
C GLY A 29 23.77 -14.78 -6.85
N ASN A 30 23.33 -13.54 -6.60
CA ASN A 30 24.03 -12.58 -5.73
C ASN A 30 23.99 -12.98 -4.24
N ILE A 31 22.93 -13.68 -3.80
CA ILE A 31 22.74 -14.05 -2.39
C ILE A 31 22.85 -15.57 -2.12
N LYS A 32 23.49 -16.31 -3.02
CA LYS A 32 23.66 -17.77 -2.90
C LYS A 32 24.38 -18.22 -1.62
N ASP A 33 25.10 -17.30 -0.97
CA ASP A 33 25.82 -17.48 0.29
C ASP A 33 24.91 -17.24 1.52
N THR A 34 23.63 -16.97 1.32
CA THR A 34 22.62 -16.78 2.37
C THR A 34 21.61 -17.92 2.39
N ASN A 35 20.86 -18.05 3.49
CA ASN A 35 19.78 -19.03 3.61
C ASN A 35 18.43 -18.52 3.11
N THR A 36 18.35 -17.30 2.56
CA THR A 36 17.13 -16.70 2.06
C THR A 36 16.68 -17.38 0.78
N ARG A 37 15.46 -17.90 0.76
CA ARG A 37 14.83 -18.42 -0.46
C ARG A 37 14.47 -17.24 -1.39
N VAL A 38 14.60 -17.45 -2.69
CA VAL A 38 14.22 -16.43 -3.70
C VAL A 38 13.13 -16.97 -4.59
N LEU A 39 12.03 -16.25 -4.66
CA LEU A 39 10.90 -16.52 -5.55
C LEU A 39 10.66 -15.33 -6.50
N SER A 40 9.82 -15.55 -7.50
CA SER A 40 9.47 -14.52 -8.48
C SER A 40 7.97 -14.47 -8.77
N GLY A 41 7.56 -13.39 -9.42
CA GLY A 41 6.21 -13.23 -9.94
C GLY A 41 5.11 -13.17 -8.89
N MET A 42 3.89 -13.39 -9.35
CA MET A 42 2.70 -13.33 -8.50
C MET A 42 2.66 -14.47 -7.48
N ASP A 43 3.08 -15.67 -7.87
CA ASP A 43 3.10 -16.84 -6.97
C ASP A 43 4.05 -16.61 -5.82
N GLY A 44 5.21 -16.00 -6.08
CA GLY A 44 6.14 -15.58 -5.03
C GLY A 44 5.52 -14.57 -4.06
N LEU A 45 4.78 -13.57 -4.57
CA LEU A 45 4.09 -12.60 -3.71
C LEU A 45 2.99 -13.26 -2.87
N ILE A 46 2.25 -14.21 -3.43
CA ILE A 46 1.23 -14.96 -2.71
C ILE A 46 1.87 -15.80 -1.61
N GLU A 47 2.97 -16.51 -1.91
CA GLU A 47 3.69 -17.29 -0.91
C GLU A 47 4.23 -16.41 0.24
N ALA A 48 4.82 -15.25 -0.10
CA ALA A 48 5.26 -14.28 0.93
C ALA A 48 4.11 -13.78 1.81
N ALA A 49 2.94 -13.54 1.21
CA ALA A 49 1.74 -13.09 1.93
C ALA A 49 1.08 -14.18 2.78
N THR A 50 1.44 -15.44 2.59
CA THR A 50 0.87 -16.59 3.31
C THR A 50 1.91 -17.35 4.15
N LEU A 51 3.09 -16.78 4.33
CA LEU A 51 4.21 -17.40 5.04
C LEU A 51 3.76 -17.82 6.45
N GLU A 52 3.99 -19.08 6.82
CA GLU A 52 3.46 -19.69 8.05
C GLU A 52 3.85 -18.90 9.31
N ASN A 53 5.12 -18.50 9.38
CA ASN A 53 5.69 -17.82 10.55
C ASN A 53 5.41 -16.31 10.60
N ALA A 54 4.59 -15.78 9.68
CA ALA A 54 4.19 -14.36 9.68
C ALA A 54 2.76 -14.22 10.21
N ASP A 55 2.57 -13.44 11.27
CA ASP A 55 1.25 -13.14 11.85
C ASP A 55 0.61 -11.92 11.20
N LEU A 56 1.43 -10.98 10.74
CA LEU A 56 1.02 -9.71 10.16
C LEU A 56 1.68 -9.50 8.79
N ILE A 57 0.87 -9.21 7.80
CA ILE A 57 1.34 -8.89 6.44
C ILE A 57 1.25 -7.40 6.20
N VAL A 58 2.37 -6.78 5.87
CA VAL A 58 2.40 -5.36 5.45
C VAL A 58 2.25 -5.30 3.92
N ASN A 59 1.09 -4.87 3.44
CA ASN A 59 0.87 -4.66 2.02
C ASN A 59 1.11 -3.18 1.65
N SER A 60 2.28 -2.91 1.08
CA SER A 60 2.70 -1.59 0.58
C SER A 60 3.14 -1.61 -0.89
N VAL A 61 2.79 -2.65 -1.63
CA VAL A 61 3.03 -2.68 -3.09
C VAL A 61 2.18 -1.64 -3.80
N VAL A 62 2.66 -1.14 -4.94
CA VAL A 62 1.99 -0.09 -5.70
C VAL A 62 0.99 -0.70 -6.69
N GLY A 63 -0.19 -0.11 -6.78
CA GLY A 63 -1.21 -0.46 -7.77
C GLY A 63 -1.94 -1.77 -7.48
N MET A 64 -2.55 -2.33 -8.50
CA MET A 64 -3.46 -3.47 -8.43
C MET A 64 -2.77 -4.82 -8.10
N VAL A 65 -1.45 -4.88 -8.21
CA VAL A 65 -0.65 -6.08 -7.93
C VAL A 65 -0.89 -6.62 -6.51
N GLY A 66 -1.19 -5.74 -5.56
CA GLY A 66 -1.46 -6.10 -4.17
C GLY A 66 -2.77 -6.87 -3.92
N LEU A 67 -3.71 -6.92 -4.88
CA LEU A 67 -5.03 -7.52 -4.65
C LEU A 67 -4.96 -9.03 -4.35
N LYS A 68 -4.28 -9.79 -5.20
CA LYS A 68 -4.15 -11.25 -5.02
C LYS A 68 -3.42 -11.63 -3.72
N PRO A 69 -2.25 -11.03 -3.40
CA PRO A 69 -1.59 -11.28 -2.12
C PRO A 69 -2.44 -10.90 -0.91
N THR A 70 -3.20 -9.80 -0.98
CA THR A 70 -4.12 -9.38 0.10
C THR A 70 -5.21 -10.43 0.36
N LEU A 71 -5.85 -10.92 -0.71
CA LEU A 71 -6.86 -11.96 -0.60
C LEU A 71 -6.27 -13.28 -0.06
N ALA A 72 -5.07 -13.63 -0.51
CA ALA A 72 -4.36 -14.82 -0.02
C ALA A 72 -4.03 -14.70 1.47
N ALA A 73 -3.50 -13.55 1.92
CA ALA A 73 -3.23 -13.27 3.33
C ALA A 73 -4.50 -13.38 4.19
N ALA A 74 -5.61 -12.76 3.76
CA ALA A 74 -6.89 -12.84 4.46
C ALA A 74 -7.40 -14.29 4.57
N ASN A 75 -7.29 -15.06 3.47
CA ASN A 75 -7.69 -16.48 3.48
C ASN A 75 -6.76 -17.38 4.31
N ALA A 76 -5.49 -17.01 4.44
CA ALA A 76 -4.52 -17.65 5.33
C ALA A 76 -4.66 -17.17 6.80
N LYS A 77 -5.69 -16.39 7.10
CA LYS A 77 -5.98 -15.84 8.44
C LYS A 77 -4.86 -14.96 9.01
N LYS A 78 -4.16 -14.23 8.16
CA LYS A 78 -3.14 -13.24 8.56
C LYS A 78 -3.78 -11.87 8.72
N ASP A 79 -3.43 -11.16 9.77
CA ASP A 79 -3.76 -9.74 9.91
C ASP A 79 -3.01 -8.92 8.86
N ILE A 80 -3.58 -7.83 8.38
CA ILE A 80 -3.04 -7.07 7.26
C ILE A 80 -2.88 -5.60 7.65
N ALA A 81 -1.64 -5.13 7.69
CA ALA A 81 -1.29 -3.71 7.73
C ALA A 81 -1.29 -3.17 6.30
N PHE A 82 -2.25 -2.30 5.99
CA PHE A 82 -2.66 -2.02 4.63
C PHE A 82 -2.35 -0.59 4.20
N ALA A 83 -1.38 -0.44 3.31
CA ALA A 83 -0.99 0.85 2.72
C ALA A 83 -1.41 1.00 1.25
N ASN A 84 -1.87 -0.07 0.60
CA ASN A 84 -2.23 -0.11 -0.82
C ASN A 84 -3.73 0.18 -1.02
N LYS A 85 -4.11 1.47 -1.06
CA LYS A 85 -5.51 1.89 -1.28
C LYS A 85 -6.06 1.46 -2.64
N GLU A 86 -5.23 1.34 -3.67
CA GLU A 86 -5.63 0.91 -5.02
C GLU A 86 -6.25 -0.48 -5.04
N THR A 87 -5.80 -1.36 -4.17
CA THR A 87 -6.41 -2.69 -3.96
C THR A 87 -7.86 -2.60 -3.51
N LEU A 88 -8.20 -1.66 -2.60
CA LEU A 88 -9.59 -1.45 -2.16
C LEU A 88 -10.43 -0.76 -3.24
N VAL A 89 -9.85 0.13 -4.02
CA VAL A 89 -10.55 0.74 -5.18
C VAL A 89 -10.97 -0.35 -6.16
N THR A 90 -10.05 -1.27 -6.47
CA THR A 90 -10.27 -2.33 -7.47
C THR A 90 -11.13 -3.48 -6.97
N GLY A 91 -10.87 -3.94 -5.75
CA GLY A 91 -11.45 -5.18 -5.20
C GLY A 91 -11.95 -5.04 -3.75
N GLY A 92 -12.34 -3.83 -3.32
CA GLY A 92 -12.68 -3.56 -1.91
C GLY A 92 -13.74 -4.50 -1.34
N LYS A 93 -14.81 -4.78 -2.12
CA LYS A 93 -15.82 -5.75 -1.69
C LYS A 93 -15.21 -7.13 -1.45
N LEU A 94 -14.39 -7.62 -2.37
CA LEU A 94 -13.75 -8.94 -2.24
C LEU A 94 -12.84 -9.01 -1.01
N VAL A 95 -12.05 -7.96 -0.79
CA VAL A 95 -11.14 -7.87 0.36
C VAL A 95 -11.94 -7.80 1.66
N CYS A 96 -12.94 -6.93 1.75
CA CYS A 96 -13.76 -6.79 2.95
C CYS A 96 -14.53 -8.07 3.28
N ASP A 97 -15.08 -8.75 2.28
CA ASP A 97 -15.76 -10.02 2.45
C ASP A 97 -14.79 -11.12 2.97
N ALA A 98 -13.57 -11.20 2.41
CA ALA A 98 -12.55 -12.14 2.84
C ALA A 98 -12.08 -11.86 4.27
N VAL A 99 -11.81 -10.61 4.60
CA VAL A 99 -11.41 -10.15 5.93
C VAL A 99 -12.50 -10.51 6.96
N LYS A 100 -13.76 -10.16 6.67
CA LYS A 100 -14.90 -10.48 7.54
C LYS A 100 -15.11 -11.97 7.71
N LYS A 101 -15.07 -12.73 6.61
CA LYS A 101 -15.25 -14.18 6.62
C LYS A 101 -14.22 -14.90 7.49
N ASN A 102 -12.98 -14.46 7.43
CA ASN A 102 -11.85 -15.09 8.13
C ASN A 102 -11.55 -14.48 9.50
N GLY A 103 -12.24 -13.40 9.90
CA GLY A 103 -12.07 -12.75 11.20
C GLY A 103 -10.71 -12.05 11.38
N VAL A 104 -10.05 -11.70 10.29
CA VAL A 104 -8.74 -11.01 10.32
C VAL A 104 -8.92 -9.50 10.40
N LYS A 105 -7.88 -8.80 10.85
CA LYS A 105 -7.88 -7.34 10.93
C LYS A 105 -7.28 -6.73 9.66
N LEU A 106 -7.93 -5.70 9.14
CA LEU A 106 -7.40 -4.82 8.10
C LEU A 106 -7.03 -3.49 8.77
N LEU A 107 -5.74 -3.28 9.00
CA LEU A 107 -5.20 -2.14 9.75
C LEU A 107 -4.68 -1.08 8.76
N PRO A 108 -5.25 0.12 8.73
CA PRO A 108 -4.83 1.13 7.76
C PRO A 108 -3.44 1.70 8.12
N VAL A 109 -2.57 1.75 7.12
CA VAL A 109 -1.22 2.37 7.19
C VAL A 109 -1.15 3.61 6.32
N ASP A 110 -1.96 3.70 5.25
CA ASP A 110 -2.16 4.92 4.48
C ASP A 110 -2.48 6.09 5.43
N SER A 111 -1.82 7.24 5.25
CA SER A 111 -1.79 8.32 6.23
C SER A 111 -3.18 8.83 6.61
N GLU A 112 -4.04 9.04 5.63
CA GLU A 112 -5.37 9.59 5.82
C GLU A 112 -6.31 8.58 6.50
N HIS A 113 -6.30 7.33 6.04
CA HIS A 113 -7.10 6.27 6.65
C HIS A 113 -6.60 5.93 8.06
N SER A 114 -5.29 5.93 8.28
CA SER A 114 -4.70 5.71 9.60
C SER A 114 -5.07 6.82 10.58
N ALA A 115 -5.06 8.08 10.13
CA ALA A 115 -5.48 9.22 10.96
C ALA A 115 -6.96 9.10 11.38
N ILE A 116 -7.85 8.76 10.43
CA ILE A 116 -9.27 8.50 10.74
C ILE A 116 -9.40 7.33 11.71
N PHE A 117 -8.70 6.22 11.45
CA PHE A 117 -8.72 5.04 12.31
C PHE A 117 -8.29 5.38 13.74
N GLN A 118 -7.21 6.13 13.91
CA GLN A 118 -6.72 6.56 15.23
C GLN A 118 -7.71 7.48 15.95
N CYS A 119 -8.33 8.43 15.22
CA CYS A 119 -9.35 9.31 15.80
C CYS A 119 -10.61 8.56 16.25
N LEU A 120 -10.90 7.41 15.64
CA LEU A 120 -12.05 6.57 16.00
C LEU A 120 -11.75 5.57 17.12
N GLN A 121 -10.49 5.43 17.52
CA GLN A 121 -10.10 4.55 18.62
C GLN A 121 -10.65 5.10 19.95
N GLY A 122 -11.21 4.19 20.75
CA GLY A 122 -11.82 4.57 22.03
C GLY A 122 -13.20 5.22 21.93
N MET A 123 -13.76 5.36 20.74
CA MET A 123 -15.14 5.81 20.61
C MET A 123 -16.12 4.70 21.07
N PRO A 124 -16.97 4.95 22.08
CA PRO A 124 -17.83 3.91 22.66
C PRO A 124 -18.80 3.30 21.64
N GLU A 125 -19.37 4.13 20.76
CA GLU A 125 -20.34 3.71 19.77
C GLU A 125 -20.18 4.48 18.44
N LYS A 126 -20.19 3.75 17.30
CA LYS A 126 -20.11 4.36 15.97
C LYS A 126 -21.18 5.41 15.68
N LYS A 127 -22.37 5.26 16.28
CA LYS A 127 -23.47 6.22 16.13
C LYS A 127 -23.18 7.61 16.73
N MET A 128 -22.16 7.73 17.58
CA MET A 128 -21.72 9.02 18.13
C MET A 128 -20.92 9.85 17.14
N LEU A 129 -20.48 9.26 16.02
CA LEU A 129 -19.77 9.97 14.97
C LEU A 129 -20.71 10.96 14.28
N LYS A 130 -20.46 12.27 14.46
CA LYS A 130 -21.24 13.33 13.83
C LYS A 130 -20.68 13.74 12.48
N LYS A 131 -19.35 13.79 12.34
CA LYS A 131 -18.66 14.29 11.15
C LYS A 131 -17.25 13.77 11.08
N LEU A 132 -16.79 13.42 9.87
CA LEU A 132 -15.38 13.21 9.55
C LEU A 132 -14.86 14.41 8.75
N ILE A 133 -13.72 14.93 9.14
CA ILE A 133 -13.04 16.00 8.41
C ILE A 133 -11.70 15.43 7.93
N LEU A 134 -11.62 15.21 6.63
CA LEU A 134 -10.40 14.72 5.99
C LEU A 134 -9.54 15.92 5.60
N THR A 135 -8.33 16.00 6.16
CA THR A 135 -7.35 17.03 5.83
C THR A 135 -6.42 16.57 4.71
N ALA A 136 -5.84 17.52 4.01
CA ALA A 136 -5.01 17.30 2.84
C ALA A 136 -3.82 18.26 2.78
N SER A 137 -2.71 17.82 2.14
CA SER A 137 -1.60 18.73 1.83
C SER A 137 -1.96 19.74 0.72
N GLY A 138 -2.91 19.40 -0.14
CA GLY A 138 -3.30 20.17 -1.32
C GLY A 138 -2.39 19.98 -2.54
N GLY A 139 -1.24 19.34 -2.39
CA GLY A 139 -0.28 19.12 -3.47
C GLY A 139 0.42 20.39 -3.97
N PRO A 140 1.25 20.27 -5.03
CA PRO A 140 2.05 21.38 -5.55
C PRO A 140 1.24 22.50 -6.23
N PHE A 141 -0.02 22.23 -6.54
CA PHE A 141 -0.89 23.18 -7.25
C PHE A 141 -1.97 23.79 -6.35
N PHE A 142 -1.87 23.58 -5.05
CA PHE A 142 -2.81 24.17 -4.10
C PHE A 142 -2.85 25.71 -4.21
N GLY A 143 -4.06 26.26 -4.34
CA GLY A 143 -4.29 27.70 -4.47
C GLY A 143 -4.06 28.27 -5.88
N LYS A 144 -3.68 27.45 -6.86
CA LYS A 144 -3.56 27.88 -8.26
C LYS A 144 -4.93 27.93 -8.95
N THR A 145 -5.10 28.90 -9.85
CA THR A 145 -6.29 29.03 -10.69
C THR A 145 -6.22 28.10 -11.91
N VAL A 146 -7.33 27.89 -12.60
CA VAL A 146 -7.36 27.14 -13.87
C VAL A 146 -6.41 27.74 -14.91
N GLU A 147 -6.27 29.06 -14.94
CA GLU A 147 -5.35 29.76 -15.85
C GLU A 147 -3.89 29.43 -15.54
N ASP A 148 -3.53 29.44 -14.26
CA ASP A 148 -2.17 29.07 -13.82
C ASP A 148 -1.80 27.62 -14.16
N LEU A 149 -2.81 26.75 -14.27
CA LEU A 149 -2.60 25.31 -14.53
C LEU A 149 -2.37 25.00 -16.02
N LYS A 150 -2.65 25.93 -16.94
CA LYS A 150 -2.56 25.64 -18.39
C LYS A 150 -1.16 25.28 -18.86
N ASN A 151 -0.14 25.80 -18.21
CA ASN A 151 1.25 25.66 -18.63
C ASN A 151 2.12 24.92 -17.61
N VAL A 152 1.52 24.19 -16.65
CA VAL A 152 2.28 23.44 -15.67
C VAL A 152 3.02 22.26 -16.30
N THR A 153 4.21 22.00 -15.79
CA THR A 153 5.10 20.96 -16.28
C THR A 153 5.06 19.71 -15.40
N VAL A 154 5.55 18.58 -15.91
CA VAL A 154 5.74 17.35 -15.14
C VAL A 154 6.69 17.59 -13.96
N ASN A 155 7.73 18.37 -14.12
CA ASN A 155 8.66 18.68 -13.05
C ASN A 155 8.00 19.45 -11.90
N GLU A 156 7.11 20.40 -12.21
CA GLU A 156 6.33 21.09 -11.17
C GLU A 156 5.37 20.14 -10.46
N ALA A 157 4.71 19.23 -11.18
CA ALA A 157 3.85 18.22 -10.60
C ALA A 157 4.59 17.21 -9.70
N LEU A 158 5.87 16.95 -9.99
CA LEU A 158 6.75 16.10 -9.19
C LEU A 158 7.37 16.80 -7.98
N ASN A 159 7.22 18.11 -7.87
CA ASN A 159 7.80 18.91 -6.79
C ASN A 159 6.76 19.17 -5.68
N HIS A 160 6.54 18.17 -4.82
CA HIS A 160 5.61 18.31 -3.70
C HIS A 160 6.17 19.28 -2.64
N PRO A 161 5.37 20.26 -2.14
CA PRO A 161 5.89 21.32 -1.26
C PRO A 161 6.36 20.82 0.10
N ASN A 162 5.79 19.72 0.61
CA ASN A 162 6.03 19.26 1.98
C ASN A 162 6.68 17.88 2.08
N TRP A 163 6.62 17.05 1.03
CA TRP A 163 6.99 15.64 1.11
C TRP A 163 7.91 15.22 -0.04
N SER A 164 8.94 14.45 0.29
CA SER A 164 9.74 13.73 -0.70
C SER A 164 9.15 12.32 -0.84
N MET A 165 8.47 12.06 -1.95
CA MET A 165 7.74 10.81 -2.21
C MET A 165 8.13 10.21 -3.56
N GLY A 166 7.73 8.95 -3.80
CA GLY A 166 7.87 8.34 -5.13
C GLY A 166 7.07 9.10 -6.19
N ALA A 167 7.52 9.05 -7.45
CA ALA A 167 6.94 9.81 -8.56
C ALA A 167 5.42 9.59 -8.72
N LYS A 168 4.97 8.33 -8.64
CA LYS A 168 3.54 7.99 -8.80
C LYS A 168 2.66 8.70 -7.77
N ILE A 169 2.97 8.60 -6.49
CA ILE A 169 2.15 9.19 -5.43
C ILE A 169 2.24 10.73 -5.42
N THR A 170 3.35 11.29 -5.88
CA THR A 170 3.52 12.74 -6.03
C THR A 170 2.62 13.29 -7.13
N ILE A 171 2.53 12.60 -8.27
CA ILE A 171 1.58 12.95 -9.35
C ILE A 171 0.14 12.77 -8.89
N ASP A 172 -0.18 11.70 -8.17
CA ASP A 172 -1.51 11.48 -7.60
C ASP A 172 -1.93 12.63 -6.66
N SER A 173 -0.98 13.16 -5.88
CA SER A 173 -1.22 14.33 -5.03
C SER A 173 -1.47 15.59 -5.86
N ALA A 174 -0.65 15.82 -6.90
CA ALA A 174 -0.78 16.97 -7.79
C ALA A 174 -2.12 17.01 -8.54
N THR A 175 -2.69 15.84 -8.84
CA THR A 175 -3.92 15.67 -9.63
C THR A 175 -5.15 15.31 -8.78
N THR A 176 -5.02 15.33 -7.45
CA THR A 176 -6.07 14.94 -6.49
C THR A 176 -6.61 13.51 -6.64
N VAL A 177 -5.90 12.64 -7.35
CA VAL A 177 -6.27 11.22 -7.51
C VAL A 177 -6.28 10.50 -6.16
N SER A 178 -5.36 10.83 -5.25
CA SER A 178 -5.36 10.29 -3.89
C SER A 178 -6.71 10.51 -3.18
N TYR A 179 -7.29 11.72 -3.29
CA TYR A 179 -8.59 12.01 -2.68
C TYR A 179 -9.74 11.28 -3.33
N THR A 180 -9.73 11.16 -4.64
CA THR A 180 -10.71 10.33 -5.35
C THR A 180 -10.68 8.90 -4.82
N HIS A 181 -9.51 8.31 -4.65
CA HIS A 181 -9.36 6.97 -4.10
C HIS A 181 -9.78 6.85 -2.63
N LEU A 182 -9.46 7.86 -1.80
CA LEU A 182 -9.78 7.87 -0.38
C LEU A 182 -11.27 8.09 -0.09
N THR A 183 -11.97 8.81 -0.96
CA THR A 183 -13.39 9.19 -0.78
C THR A 183 -14.37 8.35 -1.59
N LEU A 184 -13.89 7.51 -2.50
CA LEU A 184 -14.73 6.55 -3.22
C LEU A 184 -15.39 5.55 -2.24
N PRO A 185 -16.43 4.79 -2.68
CA PRO A 185 -17.20 3.83 -1.86
C PRO A 185 -16.38 2.80 -1.08
N THR A 186 -15.07 2.78 -1.21
CA THR A 186 -14.16 1.96 -0.43
C THR A 186 -14.20 2.26 1.07
N ILE A 187 -14.59 3.47 1.46
CA ILE A 187 -14.69 3.90 2.88
C ILE A 187 -16.13 3.70 3.41
N LEU A 188 -17.10 3.57 2.54
CA LEU A 188 -18.53 3.53 2.88
C LEU A 188 -19.11 2.12 2.95
N ARG A 189 -18.27 1.07 2.93
CA ARG A 189 -18.72 -0.33 2.96
C ARG A 189 -18.25 -1.08 4.19
#